data_bf58a6fcb3c25bb78fe55480bd8a5964
#
_entry.id   bf58a6fcb3c25bb78fe55480bd8a5964
#
_cell.length_a   1.000
_cell.length_b   1.000
_cell.length_c   1.000
_cell.angle_alpha   90.00
_cell.angle_beta   90.00
_cell.angle_gamma   90.00
#
_symmetry.space_group_name_H-M   'P 1'
#
loop_
_entity.id
_entity.type
_entity.pdbx_description
1 polymer ?
#
loop_
_entity_poly.entity_id
_entity_poly.type
_entity_poly.pdbx_seq_one_letter_code
_entity_poly.pdbx_strand_id
1 'polypeptide(L)'
;YLISRLLWNPDANADEIINEFLRGYYGKSAKWIKKYIDQLHEEAIKSNDGLDIYEHPTAHQKTFLSADNIKDYNLYFDKAERRVKSDSAKLMHVRISRLPLQYAIMEIGKNEMFGERGWYRGDNNGFIANESMKVLLKNFYSTCQQGNVKHLNESGLSPKDYYESSLRFIDIQVKGNFAFRKKVMANPMPSAKYSNGDLSFLGNGVRGANDYKVHWLGWEGDDFTLTLDLEKSVVANNIEVSSLWDPKSW
;
A
#
# COMPACT_ATOMS: atom_id res chain seq x y z
N TYR A 1 -17.32 12.91 16.41
CA TYR A 1 -17.29 14.02 17.38
C TYR A 1 -17.77 15.35 16.75
N LEU A 2 -17.10 15.84 15.68
CA LEU A 2 -17.49 17.10 15.02
C LEU A 2 -18.96 17.09 14.57
N ILE A 3 -19.34 16.09 13.80
CA ILE A 3 -20.72 15.98 13.27
C ILE A 3 -21.74 15.93 14.41
N SER A 4 -21.51 15.13 15.45
CA SER A 4 -22.44 15.06 16.61
C SER A 4 -22.56 16.39 17.34
N ARG A 5 -21.48 17.17 17.45
CA ARG A 5 -21.54 18.51 18.07
C ARG A 5 -22.31 19.52 17.21
N LEU A 6 -22.10 19.47 15.87
CA LEU A 6 -22.83 20.34 14.94
C LEU A 6 -24.29 19.95 14.77
N LEU A 7 -24.64 18.65 14.87
CA LEU A 7 -26.05 18.21 14.90
C LEU A 7 -26.79 18.71 16.15
N TRP A 8 -26.08 18.85 17.29
CA TRP A 8 -26.63 19.41 18.51
C TRP A 8 -26.73 20.94 18.48
N ASN A 9 -25.73 21.59 17.96
CA ASN A 9 -25.67 23.04 17.78
C ASN A 9 -25.08 23.40 16.42
N PRO A 10 -25.89 23.62 15.39
CA PRO A 10 -25.41 23.91 14.02
C PRO A 10 -24.64 25.24 13.92
N ASP A 11 -24.85 26.18 14.83
CA ASP A 11 -24.17 27.49 14.84
C ASP A 11 -22.80 27.45 15.55
N ALA A 12 -22.40 26.29 16.08
CA ALA A 12 -21.14 26.16 16.77
C ALA A 12 -19.95 26.27 15.80
N ASN A 13 -18.84 26.84 16.26
CA ASN A 13 -17.63 26.98 15.46
C ASN A 13 -16.94 25.61 15.25
N ALA A 14 -16.92 25.14 14.02
CA ALA A 14 -16.33 23.86 13.65
C ALA A 14 -14.83 23.77 13.99
N ASP A 15 -14.06 24.83 13.77
CA ASP A 15 -12.62 24.87 14.06
C ASP A 15 -12.32 24.77 15.55
N GLU A 16 -13.15 25.41 16.38
CA GLU A 16 -13.02 25.29 17.84
C GLU A 16 -13.28 23.85 18.30
N ILE A 17 -14.33 23.20 17.75
CA ILE A 17 -14.67 21.81 18.06
C ILE A 17 -13.54 20.85 17.62
N ILE A 18 -12.98 21.05 16.43
CA ILE A 18 -11.85 20.27 15.94
C ILE A 18 -10.63 20.44 16.86
N ASN A 19 -10.29 21.68 17.20
CA ASN A 19 -9.16 21.98 18.08
C ASN A 19 -9.36 21.43 19.51
N GLU A 20 -10.58 21.45 20.04
CA GLU A 20 -10.94 20.84 21.32
C GLU A 20 -10.69 19.32 21.27
N PHE A 21 -11.22 18.64 20.24
CA PHE A 21 -11.00 17.21 20.03
C PHE A 21 -9.53 16.87 19.93
N LEU A 22 -8.80 17.56 19.06
CA LEU A 22 -7.38 17.27 18.83
C LEU A 22 -6.56 17.42 20.12
N ARG A 23 -6.82 18.45 20.91
CA ARG A 23 -6.13 18.66 22.20
C ARG A 23 -6.48 17.58 23.22
N GLY A 24 -7.74 17.20 23.32
CA GLY A 24 -8.20 16.15 24.24
C GLY A 24 -7.64 14.79 23.89
N TYR A 25 -7.76 14.41 22.61
CA TYR A 25 -7.42 13.06 22.13
C TYR A 25 -5.91 12.85 21.92
N TYR A 26 -5.19 13.84 21.34
CA TYR A 26 -3.77 13.73 21.02
C TYR A 26 -2.85 14.49 21.97
N GLY A 27 -3.39 15.33 22.87
CA GLY A 27 -2.61 16.08 23.85
C GLY A 27 -1.52 16.96 23.20
N LYS A 28 -0.28 16.82 23.65
CA LYS A 28 0.88 17.61 23.17
C LYS A 28 1.21 17.38 21.68
N SER A 29 0.68 16.33 21.05
CA SER A 29 0.87 16.03 19.63
C SER A 29 -0.18 16.66 18.71
N ALA A 30 -1.26 17.21 19.26
CA ALA A 30 -2.41 17.80 18.52
C ALA A 30 -1.98 18.73 17.36
N LYS A 31 -0.99 19.60 17.61
CA LYS A 31 -0.47 20.53 16.59
C LYS A 31 0.05 19.80 15.34
N TRP A 32 0.71 18.65 15.51
CA TRP A 32 1.32 17.92 14.41
C TRP A 32 0.28 17.11 13.64
N ILE A 33 -0.69 16.55 14.35
CA ILE A 33 -1.82 15.85 13.72
C ILE A 33 -2.67 16.85 12.92
N LYS A 34 -2.90 18.07 13.47
CA LYS A 34 -3.60 19.12 12.72
C LYS A 34 -2.86 19.50 11.44
N LYS A 35 -1.54 19.68 11.49
CA LYS A 35 -0.74 19.95 10.30
C LYS A 35 -0.86 18.89 9.22
N TYR A 36 -0.87 17.62 9.63
CA TYR A 36 -1.09 16.50 8.71
C TYR A 36 -2.48 16.60 8.05
N ILE A 37 -3.53 16.79 8.84
CA ILE A 37 -4.90 16.88 8.34
C ILE A 37 -5.05 18.08 7.40
N ASP A 38 -4.56 19.27 7.81
CA ASP A 38 -4.67 20.50 7.02
C ASP A 38 -3.97 20.33 5.66
N GLN A 39 -2.71 19.88 5.65
CA GLN A 39 -1.97 19.68 4.40
C GLN A 39 -2.61 18.60 3.52
N LEU A 40 -3.05 17.49 4.09
CA LEU A 40 -3.72 16.43 3.33
C LEU A 40 -4.97 16.97 2.61
N HIS A 41 -5.80 17.77 3.31
CA HIS A 41 -6.98 18.41 2.73
C HIS A 41 -6.61 19.44 1.66
N GLU A 42 -5.65 20.32 1.94
CA GLU A 42 -5.19 21.31 0.97
C GLU A 42 -4.68 20.67 -0.33
N GLU A 43 -3.86 19.65 -0.22
CA GLU A 43 -3.33 18.95 -1.39
C GLU A 43 -4.42 18.15 -2.14
N ALA A 44 -5.38 17.55 -1.43
CA ALA A 44 -6.52 16.89 -2.06
C ALA A 44 -7.41 17.87 -2.82
N ILE A 45 -7.67 19.06 -2.26
CA ILE A 45 -8.43 20.12 -2.95
C ILE A 45 -7.67 20.64 -4.17
N LYS A 46 -6.35 20.89 -4.06
CA LYS A 46 -5.51 21.37 -5.17
C LYS A 46 -5.44 20.36 -6.32
N SER A 47 -5.48 19.07 -6.02
CA SER A 47 -5.41 18.04 -7.06
C SER A 47 -6.63 18.05 -7.97
N ASN A 48 -7.76 18.53 -7.48
CA ASN A 48 -9.06 18.48 -8.14
C ASN A 48 -9.46 17.05 -8.58
N ASP A 49 -8.84 16.05 -7.98
CA ASP A 49 -9.21 14.65 -8.17
C ASP A 49 -10.49 14.36 -7.38
N GLY A 50 -11.48 13.75 -8.01
CA GLY A 50 -12.61 13.21 -7.28
C GLY A 50 -12.12 12.14 -6.28
N LEU A 51 -12.73 12.08 -5.10
CA LEU A 51 -12.46 11.00 -4.14
C LEU A 51 -13.56 9.94 -4.29
N ASP A 52 -13.17 8.76 -4.74
CA ASP A 52 -14.05 7.58 -4.76
C ASP A 52 -13.72 6.71 -3.53
N ILE A 53 -14.75 6.28 -2.80
CA ILE A 53 -14.60 5.45 -1.61
C ILE A 53 -14.00 4.06 -1.91
N TYR A 54 -14.07 3.62 -3.15
CA TYR A 54 -13.50 2.35 -3.63
C TYR A 54 -12.14 2.52 -4.29
N GLU A 55 -11.60 3.72 -4.28
CA GLU A 55 -10.36 4.03 -4.98
C GLU A 55 -9.14 3.52 -4.20
N HIS A 56 -8.16 3.03 -4.97
CA HIS A 56 -6.91 2.55 -4.38
C HIS A 56 -5.93 3.69 -4.17
N PRO A 57 -5.09 3.69 -3.11
CA PRO A 57 -4.12 4.76 -2.83
C PRO A 57 -3.19 5.11 -4.00
N THR A 58 -2.94 4.17 -4.90
CA THR A 58 -2.10 4.40 -6.10
C THR A 58 -2.71 5.40 -7.09
N ALA A 59 -4.01 5.60 -7.08
CA ALA A 59 -4.67 6.61 -7.92
C ALA A 59 -4.13 8.03 -7.61
N HIS A 60 -3.78 8.28 -6.34
CA HIS A 60 -3.35 9.58 -5.85
C HIS A 60 -1.84 9.69 -5.60
N GLN A 61 -1.03 8.73 -6.06
CA GLN A 61 0.42 8.69 -5.83
C GLN A 61 1.20 9.85 -6.48
N LYS A 62 0.58 10.58 -7.39
CA LYS A 62 1.15 11.76 -8.06
C LYS A 62 0.56 13.08 -7.57
N THR A 63 -0.44 13.04 -6.70
CA THR A 63 -1.17 14.19 -6.17
C THR A 63 -0.99 14.29 -4.66
N PHE A 64 -2.03 14.22 -3.87
CA PHE A 64 -1.94 14.39 -2.41
C PHE A 64 -1.21 13.23 -1.68
N LEU A 65 -0.95 12.08 -2.34
CA LEU A 65 -0.07 11.01 -1.87
C LEU A 65 1.28 10.96 -2.62
N SER A 66 1.73 12.11 -3.15
CA SER A 66 3.05 12.22 -3.79
C SER A 66 4.18 11.91 -2.81
N ALA A 67 5.38 11.63 -3.35
CA ALA A 67 6.54 11.33 -2.52
C ALA A 67 6.87 12.43 -1.53
N ASP A 68 6.79 13.69 -1.96
CA ASP A 68 7.09 14.85 -1.12
C ASP A 68 6.05 15.02 -0.03
N ASN A 69 4.76 14.90 -0.36
CA ASN A 69 3.69 14.96 0.62
C ASN A 69 3.80 13.82 1.65
N ILE A 70 4.04 12.59 1.22
CA ILE A 70 4.26 11.44 2.12
C ILE A 70 5.45 11.68 3.07
N LYS A 71 6.53 12.29 2.59
CA LYS A 71 7.67 12.67 3.42
C LYS A 71 7.28 13.66 4.51
N ASP A 72 6.53 14.70 4.16
CA ASP A 72 6.05 15.70 5.12
C ASP A 72 5.07 15.08 6.13
N TYR A 73 4.11 14.27 5.66
CA TYR A 73 3.17 13.56 6.54
C TYR A 73 3.90 12.67 7.55
N ASN A 74 4.90 11.92 7.11
CA ASN A 74 5.73 11.12 8.01
C ASN A 74 6.46 11.98 9.04
N LEU A 75 7.03 13.11 8.61
CA LEU A 75 7.68 14.06 9.52
C LEU A 75 6.74 14.59 10.60
N TYR A 76 5.46 14.86 10.25
CA TYR A 76 4.47 15.29 11.24
C TYR A 76 4.15 14.17 12.23
N PHE A 77 3.93 12.96 11.77
CA PHE A 77 3.73 11.82 12.66
C PHE A 77 4.93 11.54 13.56
N ASP A 78 6.15 11.62 13.04
CA ASP A 78 7.37 11.44 13.83
C ASP A 78 7.50 12.50 14.94
N LYS A 79 7.13 13.75 14.63
CA LYS A 79 7.08 14.83 15.63
C LYS A 79 5.96 14.60 16.63
N ALA A 80 4.80 14.11 16.20
CA ALA A 80 3.67 13.79 17.05
C ALA A 80 4.03 12.68 18.06
N GLU A 81 4.56 11.56 17.58
CA GLU A 81 4.97 10.43 18.43
C GLU A 81 6.02 10.85 19.47
N ARG A 82 7.03 11.62 19.06
CA ARG A 82 8.06 12.14 19.99
C ARG A 82 7.48 13.01 21.11
N ARG A 83 6.42 13.79 20.81
CA ARG A 83 5.81 14.67 21.81
C ARG A 83 5.02 13.94 22.90
N VAL A 84 4.56 12.74 22.61
CA VAL A 84 3.72 11.93 23.52
C VAL A 84 4.37 10.60 23.88
N LYS A 85 5.67 10.42 23.65
CA LYS A 85 6.36 9.14 23.86
C LYS A 85 6.24 8.57 25.29
N SER A 86 6.05 9.44 26.29
CA SER A 86 5.86 9.06 27.69
C SER A 86 4.39 8.85 28.08
N ASP A 87 3.44 9.11 27.19
CA ASP A 87 2.01 8.89 27.39
C ASP A 87 1.56 7.77 26.46
N SER A 88 1.50 6.55 26.95
CA SER A 88 1.24 5.36 26.16
C SER A 88 -0.11 5.40 25.43
N ALA A 89 -1.13 5.97 26.08
CA ALA A 89 -2.47 6.09 25.47
C ALA A 89 -2.45 7.06 24.28
N LYS A 90 -1.91 8.26 24.46
CA LYS A 90 -1.81 9.24 23.37
C LYS A 90 -0.86 8.81 22.27
N LEU A 91 0.23 8.10 22.60
CA LEU A 91 1.13 7.51 21.63
C LEU A 91 0.38 6.48 20.77
N MET A 92 -0.46 5.65 21.38
CA MET A 92 -1.28 4.69 20.64
C MET A 92 -2.30 5.39 19.73
N HIS A 93 -2.95 6.47 20.19
CA HIS A 93 -3.84 7.27 19.36
C HIS A 93 -3.12 7.80 18.11
N VAL A 94 -1.90 8.34 18.27
CA VAL A 94 -1.09 8.84 17.14
C VAL A 94 -0.73 7.72 16.18
N ARG A 95 -0.29 6.56 16.69
CA ARG A 95 0.08 5.40 15.87
C ARG A 95 -1.10 4.83 15.07
N ILE A 96 -2.27 4.72 15.70
CA ILE A 96 -3.49 4.28 15.02
C ILE A 96 -3.85 5.27 13.90
N SER A 97 -3.74 6.56 14.15
CA SER A 97 -4.02 7.60 13.14
C SER A 97 -3.01 7.61 11.99
N ARG A 98 -1.82 7.02 12.19
CA ARG A 98 -0.81 6.85 11.13
C ARG A 98 -1.07 5.64 10.23
N LEU A 99 -1.89 4.68 10.65
CA LEU A 99 -2.13 3.44 9.90
C LEU A 99 -2.59 3.67 8.44
N PRO A 100 -3.54 4.58 8.14
CA PRO A 100 -3.92 4.84 6.75
C PRO A 100 -2.76 5.31 5.87
N LEU A 101 -1.89 6.18 6.40
CA LEU A 101 -0.69 6.63 5.68
C LEU A 101 0.29 5.47 5.45
N GLN A 102 0.52 4.63 6.46
CA GLN A 102 1.40 3.46 6.33
C GLN A 102 0.86 2.46 5.30
N TYR A 103 -0.47 2.23 5.30
CA TYR A 103 -1.13 1.41 4.29
C TYR A 103 -0.92 1.99 2.88
N ALA A 104 -1.18 3.28 2.69
CA ALA A 104 -0.97 3.95 1.41
C ALA A 104 0.48 3.84 0.92
N ILE A 105 1.47 4.03 1.80
CA ILE A 105 2.89 3.87 1.46
C ILE A 105 3.18 2.45 0.97
N MET A 106 2.65 1.44 1.64
CA MET A 106 2.86 0.04 1.28
C MET A 106 2.20 -0.31 -0.06
N GLU A 107 0.99 0.16 -0.31
CA GLU A 107 0.29 -0.12 -1.57
C GLU A 107 0.92 0.61 -2.76
N ILE A 108 1.29 1.88 -2.60
CA ILE A 108 2.08 2.62 -3.60
C ILE A 108 3.41 1.90 -3.87
N GLY A 109 4.08 1.46 -2.81
CA GLY A 109 5.33 0.70 -2.93
C GLY A 109 5.17 -0.63 -3.67
N LYS A 110 4.04 -1.34 -3.54
CA LYS A 110 3.75 -2.54 -4.33
C LYS A 110 3.60 -2.21 -5.82
N ASN A 111 2.95 -1.10 -6.13
CA ASN A 111 2.77 -0.65 -7.51
C ASN A 111 4.10 -0.19 -8.15
N GLU A 112 4.93 0.53 -7.41
CA GLU A 112 6.25 0.97 -7.86
C GLU A 112 7.28 -0.17 -7.91
N MET A 113 7.07 -1.21 -7.13
CA MET A 113 7.88 -2.42 -6.95
C MET A 113 9.37 -2.17 -6.71
N PHE A 114 10.05 -1.50 -7.64
CA PHE A 114 11.48 -1.25 -7.64
C PHE A 114 11.76 0.24 -7.40
N GLY A 115 12.84 0.53 -6.70
CA GLY A 115 13.21 1.89 -6.42
C GLY A 115 13.20 2.23 -4.94
N GLU A 116 13.31 3.52 -4.64
CA GLU A 116 13.49 3.99 -3.27
C GLU A 116 12.29 3.69 -2.37
N ARG A 117 11.08 3.82 -2.93
CA ARG A 117 9.81 3.56 -2.23
C ARG A 117 9.25 2.16 -2.49
N GLY A 118 9.89 1.39 -3.37
CA GLY A 118 9.43 0.06 -3.74
C GLY A 118 9.69 -0.99 -2.66
N TRP A 119 9.03 -2.14 -2.81
CA TRP A 119 9.24 -3.29 -1.94
C TRP A 119 10.56 -4.01 -2.20
N TYR A 120 11.19 -3.71 -3.33
CA TYR A 120 12.45 -4.32 -3.75
C TYR A 120 13.48 -3.27 -4.09
N ARG A 121 14.73 -3.62 -3.81
CA ARG A 121 15.91 -2.91 -4.32
C ARG A 121 16.64 -3.84 -5.25
N GLY A 122 17.00 -3.33 -6.43
CA GLY A 122 17.71 -4.10 -7.43
C GLY A 122 19.15 -3.64 -7.57
N ASP A 123 20.02 -4.58 -7.87
CA ASP A 123 21.32 -4.37 -8.48
C ASP A 123 21.41 -5.17 -9.78
N ASN A 124 22.59 -5.14 -10.44
CA ASN A 124 22.82 -5.86 -11.70
C ASN A 124 22.71 -7.38 -11.54
N ASN A 125 22.73 -7.91 -10.33
CA ASN A 125 22.73 -9.35 -10.00
C ASN A 125 21.36 -9.88 -9.57
N GLY A 126 20.39 -8.99 -9.34
CA GLY A 126 19.05 -9.42 -8.90
C GLY A 126 18.31 -8.40 -8.07
N PHE A 127 17.28 -8.85 -7.39
CA PHE A 127 16.48 -8.05 -6.48
C PHE A 127 16.60 -8.57 -5.07
N ILE A 128 16.63 -7.67 -4.11
CA ILE A 128 16.55 -7.97 -2.69
C ILE A 128 15.34 -7.24 -2.09
N ALA A 129 14.75 -7.84 -1.08
CA ALA A 129 13.67 -7.20 -0.35
C ALA A 129 14.14 -5.89 0.29
N ASN A 130 13.28 -4.86 0.23
CA ASN A 130 13.54 -3.61 0.91
C ASN A 130 13.25 -3.76 2.41
N GLU A 131 14.30 -3.81 3.22
CA GLU A 131 14.18 -4.01 4.66
C GLU A 131 13.34 -2.91 5.35
N SER A 132 13.36 -1.68 4.83
CA SER A 132 12.50 -0.61 5.37
C SER A 132 11.02 -0.93 5.22
N MET A 133 10.61 -1.57 4.11
CA MET A 133 9.23 -2.02 3.91
C MET A 133 8.87 -3.19 4.82
N LYS A 134 9.79 -4.11 5.08
CA LYS A 134 9.53 -5.20 6.05
C LYS A 134 9.33 -4.63 7.47
N VAL A 135 10.15 -3.66 7.87
CA VAL A 135 10.00 -2.99 9.17
C VAL A 135 8.68 -2.23 9.24
N LEU A 136 8.31 -1.51 8.17
CA LEU A 136 7.04 -0.80 8.10
C LEU A 136 5.85 -1.76 8.23
N LEU A 137 5.86 -2.85 7.47
CA LEU A 137 4.83 -3.88 7.51
C LEU A 137 4.67 -4.50 8.91
N LYS A 138 5.79 -4.85 9.56
CA LYS A 138 5.79 -5.39 10.91
C LYS A 138 5.20 -4.39 11.93
N ASN A 139 5.61 -3.13 11.85
CA ASN A 139 5.13 -2.08 12.74
C ASN A 139 3.64 -1.78 12.51
N PHE A 140 3.20 -1.74 11.27
CA PHE A 140 1.79 -1.62 10.88
C PHE A 140 0.96 -2.74 11.52
N TYR A 141 1.34 -3.99 11.30
CA TYR A 141 0.62 -5.15 11.85
C TYR A 141 0.58 -5.13 13.37
N SER A 142 1.71 -4.86 14.03
CA SER A 142 1.77 -4.74 15.49
C SER A 142 0.85 -3.63 16.02
N THR A 143 0.80 -2.47 15.33
CA THR A 143 -0.09 -1.37 15.72
C THR A 143 -1.56 -1.76 15.52
N CYS A 144 -1.90 -2.44 14.42
CA CYS A 144 -3.25 -2.96 14.20
C CYS A 144 -3.69 -3.91 15.32
N GLN A 145 -2.81 -4.82 15.75
CA GLN A 145 -3.09 -5.75 16.85
C GLN A 145 -3.34 -5.00 18.17
N GLN A 146 -2.45 -4.08 18.53
CA GLN A 146 -2.55 -3.28 19.76
C GLN A 146 -3.79 -2.36 19.75
N GLY A 147 -4.13 -1.82 18.58
CA GLY A 147 -5.30 -0.97 18.37
C GLY A 147 -6.60 -1.74 18.16
N ASN A 148 -6.57 -3.09 18.23
CA ASN A 148 -7.72 -3.96 17.98
C ASN A 148 -8.43 -3.70 16.64
N VAL A 149 -7.67 -3.34 15.60
CA VAL A 149 -8.18 -3.17 14.23
C VAL A 149 -8.57 -4.54 13.68
N LYS A 150 -9.82 -4.69 13.26
CA LYS A 150 -10.35 -5.97 12.75
C LYS A 150 -10.26 -6.08 11.24
N HIS A 151 -10.55 -5.00 10.53
CA HIS A 151 -10.60 -4.95 9.08
C HIS A 151 -9.86 -3.71 8.57
N LEU A 152 -9.20 -3.84 7.43
CA LEU A 152 -8.49 -2.75 6.74
C LEU A 152 -9.36 -2.09 5.67
N ASN A 153 -10.39 -2.79 5.22
CA ASN A 153 -11.34 -2.31 4.21
C ASN A 153 -12.72 -2.94 4.43
N GLU A 154 -13.70 -2.46 3.69
CA GLU A 154 -15.10 -2.93 3.77
C GLU A 154 -15.29 -4.37 3.28
N SER A 155 -14.40 -4.88 2.42
CA SER A 155 -14.44 -6.28 1.97
C SER A 155 -13.99 -7.27 3.04
N GLY A 156 -13.57 -6.78 4.21
CA GLY A 156 -13.23 -7.60 5.37
C GLY A 156 -11.80 -8.11 5.40
N LEU A 157 -10.88 -7.49 4.63
CA LEU A 157 -9.46 -7.84 4.69
C LEU A 157 -8.91 -7.62 6.11
N SER A 158 -8.48 -8.70 6.76
CA SER A 158 -7.90 -8.59 8.09
C SER A 158 -6.45 -8.10 8.06
N PRO A 159 -5.96 -7.43 9.13
CA PRO A 159 -4.55 -7.08 9.25
C PRO A 159 -3.61 -8.29 9.16
N LYS A 160 -4.04 -9.46 9.61
CA LYS A 160 -3.27 -10.70 9.53
C LYS A 160 -3.13 -11.16 8.08
N ASP A 161 -4.22 -11.24 7.34
CA ASP A 161 -4.20 -11.69 5.95
C ASP A 161 -3.37 -10.72 5.08
N TYR A 162 -3.50 -9.41 5.34
CA TYR A 162 -2.67 -8.40 4.70
C TYR A 162 -1.18 -8.58 4.99
N TYR A 163 -0.84 -8.84 6.26
CA TYR A 163 0.55 -9.08 6.68
C TYR A 163 1.14 -10.32 6.01
N GLU A 164 0.42 -11.45 6.07
CA GLU A 164 0.88 -12.72 5.50
C GLU A 164 0.98 -12.67 3.97
N SER A 165 0.03 -12.03 3.28
CA SER A 165 0.10 -11.85 1.83
C SER A 165 1.23 -10.94 1.41
N SER A 166 1.49 -9.88 2.17
CA SER A 166 2.61 -8.97 1.90
C SER A 166 3.98 -9.63 2.16
N LEU A 167 4.07 -10.53 3.13
CA LEU A 167 5.28 -11.35 3.31
C LEU A 167 5.53 -12.27 2.11
N ARG A 168 4.47 -12.91 1.58
CA ARG A 168 4.59 -13.72 0.37
C ARG A 168 4.97 -12.88 -0.86
N PHE A 169 4.44 -11.66 -0.95
CA PHE A 169 4.79 -10.74 -2.03
C PHE A 169 6.27 -10.35 -2.00
N ILE A 170 6.86 -10.15 -0.82
CA ILE A 170 8.27 -9.74 -0.68
C ILE A 170 9.26 -10.91 -0.81
N ASP A 171 8.78 -12.14 -0.83
CA ASP A 171 9.60 -13.34 -0.98
C ASP A 171 9.92 -13.59 -2.46
N ILE A 172 11.10 -13.14 -2.89
CA ILE A 172 11.54 -13.24 -4.28
C ILE A 172 12.18 -14.61 -4.53
N GLN A 173 11.72 -15.29 -5.58
CA GLN A 173 12.24 -16.56 -6.05
C GLN A 173 13.17 -16.38 -7.27
N VAL A 174 14.36 -15.82 -7.04
CA VAL A 174 15.35 -15.58 -8.13
C VAL A 174 16.37 -16.70 -8.25
N LYS A 175 16.80 -17.27 -7.12
CA LYS A 175 17.85 -18.31 -7.14
C LYS A 175 17.29 -19.62 -7.73
N GLY A 176 17.91 -20.08 -8.80
CA GLY A 176 17.50 -21.32 -9.50
C GLY A 176 16.31 -21.13 -10.46
N ASN A 177 15.79 -19.92 -10.59
CA ASN A 177 14.72 -19.59 -11.51
C ASN A 177 15.28 -19.30 -12.92
N PHE A 178 15.18 -20.27 -13.83
CA PHE A 178 15.61 -20.10 -15.21
C PHE A 178 14.78 -19.12 -16.01
N ALA A 179 13.55 -18.81 -15.59
CA ALA A 179 12.66 -17.84 -16.20
C ALA A 179 13.04 -16.38 -15.85
N PHE A 180 13.91 -16.17 -14.86
CA PHE A 180 14.23 -14.84 -14.38
C PHE A 180 14.81 -13.96 -15.48
N ARG A 181 14.12 -12.82 -15.75
CA ARG A 181 14.44 -11.82 -16.79
C ARG A 181 14.51 -12.38 -18.22
N LYS A 182 13.85 -13.51 -18.48
CA LYS A 182 13.76 -14.05 -19.83
C LYS A 182 12.62 -13.40 -20.61
N LYS A 183 12.75 -13.41 -21.93
CA LYS A 183 11.73 -12.87 -22.82
C LYS A 183 10.48 -13.75 -22.79
N VAL A 184 9.35 -13.12 -22.54
CA VAL A 184 8.02 -13.76 -22.62
C VAL A 184 7.24 -13.16 -23.77
N MET A 185 6.53 -14.01 -24.48
CA MET A 185 5.56 -13.65 -25.53
C MET A 185 4.20 -14.20 -25.14
N ALA A 186 3.14 -13.45 -25.43
CA ALA A 186 1.76 -13.86 -25.20
C ALA A 186 0.94 -13.76 -26.48
N ASN A 187 0.03 -14.69 -26.69
CA ASN A 187 -0.94 -14.66 -27.78
C ASN A 187 -2.29 -15.22 -27.28
N PRO A 188 -3.37 -14.40 -27.25
CA PRO A 188 -3.37 -12.93 -27.42
C PRO A 188 -2.62 -12.21 -26.31
N MET A 189 -2.41 -10.89 -26.49
CA MET A 189 -1.86 -10.04 -25.43
C MET A 189 -2.84 -9.94 -24.25
N PRO A 190 -2.34 -9.68 -23.02
CA PRO A 190 -3.20 -9.47 -21.86
C PRO A 190 -4.20 -8.34 -22.06
N SER A 191 -5.38 -8.47 -21.49
CA SER A 191 -6.42 -7.43 -21.51
C SER A 191 -5.93 -6.15 -20.81
N ALA A 192 -6.09 -5.00 -21.47
CA ALA A 192 -5.76 -3.69 -20.88
C ALA A 192 -6.58 -3.35 -19.63
N LYS A 193 -7.71 -4.04 -19.43
CA LYS A 193 -8.54 -3.92 -18.22
C LYS A 193 -7.83 -4.40 -16.95
N TYR A 194 -6.94 -5.40 -17.08
CA TYR A 194 -6.30 -6.06 -15.93
C TYR A 194 -4.79 -5.82 -15.85
N SER A 195 -4.19 -5.16 -16.83
CA SER A 195 -2.75 -4.97 -16.87
C SER A 195 -2.34 -3.81 -17.75
N ASN A 196 -1.12 -3.34 -17.56
CA ASN A 196 -0.45 -2.42 -18.49
C ASN A 196 0.19 -3.12 -19.70
N GLY A 197 0.01 -4.44 -19.85
CA GLY A 197 0.58 -5.25 -20.93
C GLY A 197 2.07 -5.59 -20.79
N ASP A 198 2.68 -5.28 -19.66
CA ASP A 198 4.12 -5.57 -19.43
C ASP A 198 4.35 -7.05 -19.11
N LEU A 199 4.68 -7.83 -20.15
CA LEU A 199 4.96 -9.26 -20.02
C LEU A 199 6.19 -9.57 -19.17
N SER A 200 7.04 -8.60 -18.84
CA SER A 200 8.19 -8.81 -17.96
C SER A 200 7.77 -9.25 -16.55
N PHE A 201 6.52 -8.99 -16.15
CA PHE A 201 5.94 -9.45 -14.88
C PHE A 201 6.00 -10.96 -14.73
N LEU A 202 5.88 -11.71 -15.82
CA LEU A 202 5.88 -13.18 -15.78
C LEU A 202 7.27 -13.79 -15.51
N GLY A 203 8.34 -13.00 -15.69
CA GLY A 203 9.70 -13.50 -15.56
C GLY A 203 10.56 -12.74 -14.55
N ASN A 204 10.02 -11.78 -13.78
CA ASN A 204 10.84 -10.94 -12.88
C ASN A 204 11.07 -11.53 -11.48
N GLY A 205 10.54 -12.71 -11.19
CA GLY A 205 10.72 -13.40 -9.91
C GLY A 205 9.80 -12.93 -8.80
N VAL A 206 8.94 -11.96 -9.05
CA VAL A 206 7.98 -11.42 -8.07
C VAL A 206 6.63 -12.09 -8.24
N ARG A 207 6.02 -12.46 -7.13
CA ARG A 207 4.64 -12.95 -7.10
C ARG A 207 3.68 -11.76 -7.03
N GLY A 208 2.54 -11.86 -7.71
CA GLY A 208 1.48 -10.85 -7.61
C GLY A 208 0.91 -10.76 -6.18
N ALA A 209 0.35 -9.62 -5.82
CA ALA A 209 -0.34 -9.43 -4.55
C ALA A 209 -1.73 -10.07 -4.56
N ASN A 210 -2.50 -9.92 -3.46
CA ASN A 210 -3.88 -10.43 -3.39
C ASN A 210 -4.88 -9.56 -4.16
N ASP A 211 -4.46 -8.42 -4.68
CA ASP A 211 -5.25 -7.54 -5.53
C ASP A 211 -4.79 -7.71 -6.98
N TYR A 212 -5.71 -7.96 -7.91
CA TYR A 212 -5.40 -8.12 -9.32
C TYR A 212 -4.74 -6.87 -9.96
N LYS A 213 -4.94 -5.71 -9.38
CA LYS A 213 -4.31 -4.44 -9.82
C LYS A 213 -2.80 -4.40 -9.55
N VAL A 214 -2.30 -5.27 -8.69
CA VAL A 214 -0.90 -5.27 -8.24
C VAL A 214 -0.18 -6.49 -8.79
N HIS A 215 0.52 -6.27 -9.91
CA HIS A 215 1.48 -7.23 -10.47
C HIS A 215 0.87 -8.53 -11.01
N TRP A 216 -0.28 -8.40 -11.66
CA TRP A 216 -0.94 -9.48 -12.37
C TRP A 216 -1.15 -9.10 -13.84
N LEU A 217 -1.22 -10.12 -14.68
CA LEU A 217 -1.72 -10.02 -16.04
C LEU A 217 -3.00 -10.83 -16.14
N GLY A 218 -4.00 -10.34 -16.87
CA GLY A 218 -5.28 -11.00 -17.01
C GLY A 218 -5.75 -11.09 -18.46
N TRP A 219 -6.44 -12.18 -18.79
CA TRP A 219 -7.14 -12.40 -20.06
C TRP A 219 -8.62 -12.56 -19.76
N GLU A 220 -9.48 -12.07 -20.63
CA GLU A 220 -10.93 -12.08 -20.44
C GLU A 220 -11.59 -12.86 -21.60
N GLY A 221 -12.13 -14.04 -21.26
CA GLY A 221 -12.92 -14.83 -22.21
C GLY A 221 -12.15 -15.56 -23.30
N ASP A 222 -10.82 -15.47 -23.31
CA ASP A 222 -9.95 -16.06 -24.33
C ASP A 222 -9.00 -17.10 -23.75
N ASP A 223 -8.77 -18.15 -24.51
CA ASP A 223 -7.60 -19.02 -24.31
C ASP A 223 -6.34 -18.25 -24.71
N PHE A 224 -5.26 -18.43 -23.95
CA PHE A 224 -4.00 -17.76 -24.26
C PHE A 224 -2.82 -18.71 -24.24
N THR A 225 -1.79 -18.36 -24.98
CA THR A 225 -0.53 -19.08 -25.01
C THR A 225 0.60 -18.17 -24.54
N LEU A 226 1.39 -18.64 -23.59
CA LEU A 226 2.62 -17.97 -23.15
C LEU A 226 3.82 -18.76 -23.66
N THR A 227 4.75 -18.05 -24.29
CA THR A 227 6.03 -18.63 -24.73
C THR A 227 7.17 -17.93 -23.99
N LEU A 228 7.91 -18.73 -23.21
CA LEU A 228 9.09 -18.27 -22.49
C LEU A 228 10.33 -18.81 -23.18
N ASP A 229 11.19 -17.93 -23.69
CA ASP A 229 12.45 -18.30 -24.30
C ASP A 229 13.56 -18.34 -23.24
N LEU A 230 14.04 -19.54 -22.94
CA LEU A 230 15.14 -19.74 -22.00
C LEU A 230 16.53 -19.52 -22.62
N GLU A 231 16.59 -19.21 -23.95
CA GLU A 231 17.83 -18.93 -24.73
C GLU A 231 18.82 -20.11 -24.78
N LYS A 232 18.58 -21.15 -24.04
CA LYS A 232 19.41 -22.38 -24.00
C LYS A 232 18.62 -23.55 -23.45
N SER A 233 19.07 -24.74 -23.76
CA SER A 233 18.56 -25.96 -23.15
C SER A 233 18.92 -26.02 -21.67
N VAL A 234 17.92 -26.27 -20.82
CA VAL A 234 18.08 -26.40 -19.38
C VAL A 234 17.38 -27.65 -18.89
N VAL A 235 17.85 -28.23 -17.81
CA VAL A 235 17.13 -29.29 -17.10
C VAL A 235 16.29 -28.60 -16.02
N ALA A 236 14.99 -28.55 -16.25
CA ALA A 236 14.03 -28.00 -15.28
C ALA A 236 13.29 -29.14 -14.59
N ASN A 237 13.28 -29.13 -13.27
CA ASN A 237 12.56 -30.15 -12.48
C ASN A 237 11.10 -29.75 -12.23
N ASN A 238 10.82 -28.45 -12.16
CA ASN A 238 9.50 -27.89 -11.89
C ASN A 238 9.20 -26.71 -12.79
N ILE A 239 7.93 -26.55 -13.13
CA ILE A 239 7.36 -25.34 -13.71
C ILE A 239 6.29 -24.83 -12.72
N GLU A 240 6.47 -23.63 -12.22
CA GLU A 240 5.51 -23.01 -11.31
C GLU A 240 4.86 -21.80 -12.00
N VAL A 241 3.54 -21.78 -12.04
CA VAL A 241 2.74 -20.66 -12.54
C VAL A 241 1.85 -20.20 -11.42
N SER A 242 1.95 -18.91 -11.06
CA SER A 242 1.06 -18.31 -10.08
C SER A 242 -0.22 -17.84 -10.75
N SER A 243 -1.37 -18.12 -10.13
CA SER A 243 -2.67 -17.58 -10.52
C SER A 243 -3.33 -16.90 -9.32
N LEU A 244 -4.07 -15.84 -9.58
CA LEU A 244 -4.90 -15.20 -8.56
C LEU A 244 -6.23 -15.94 -8.47
N TRP A 245 -6.61 -16.32 -7.24
CA TRP A 245 -7.93 -16.83 -6.92
C TRP A 245 -8.69 -15.77 -6.11
N ASP A 246 -9.65 -15.12 -6.77
CA ASP A 246 -10.51 -14.11 -6.12
C ASP A 246 -11.98 -14.37 -6.45
N PRO A 247 -12.64 -15.31 -5.74
CA PRO A 247 -14.03 -15.69 -6.02
C PRO A 247 -15.05 -14.62 -5.63
N LYS A 248 -14.62 -13.52 -5.01
CA LYS A 248 -15.51 -12.42 -4.64
C LYS A 248 -15.63 -11.34 -5.70
N SER A 249 -14.68 -11.29 -6.61
CA SER A 249 -14.61 -10.28 -7.68
C SER A 249 -15.11 -10.78 -9.02
N TRP A 250 -15.45 -12.10 -9.13
CA TRP A 250 -15.87 -12.78 -10.37
C TRP A 250 -17.14 -13.60 -10.16
#